data_a2122c75171ca1e63eeb664d7080577d
#
_entry.id   a2122c75171ca1e63eeb664d7080577d
#
_cell.length_a   1.000
_cell.length_b   1.000
_cell.length_c   1.000
_cell.angle_alpha   90.00
_cell.angle_beta   90.00
_cell.angle_gamma   90.00
#
_symmetry.space_group_name_H-M   'P 1'
#
loop_
_entity.id
_entity.type
_entity.pdbx_description
1 polymer ?
#
loop_
_entity_poly.entity_id
_entity_poly.type
_entity_poly.pdbx_seq_one_letter_code
_entity_poly.pdbx_strand_id
1 'polypeptide(L)'
;PNNTLTYKVLSGNDAGMFELSDAGKLSVAKNTLDFEKVASYTLTVQVSDAGTPSQKDTAIVKISVLNVNEKPVVSDASYSVEENTAAGLVLGTLVATDPDKSAPNNTLTYKVLSGNDAGMFELSTAGKLTLISDSLDYEKVASYTLTVQVSDAGTPSLKDTAIVKISVLDVNEKPVVSDASYSVEENSAAGLVLGTLVATDPDKSAPNNTLTYKVLSGNDAGMFELSTAGNLTLVSDSLDFERVASYTLTVQVSDAGTPSLKDTAIV
;
A
#
# COMPACT_ATOMS: atom_id res chain seq x y z
N PRO A 1 -71.35 11.70 -26.17
CA PRO A 1 -70.30 10.94 -26.78
C PRO A 1 -69.04 11.80 -27.10
N ASN A 2 -69.13 13.14 -27.21
CA ASN A 2 -67.98 14.00 -27.53
C ASN A 2 -67.09 14.35 -26.33
N ASN A 3 -67.40 13.83 -25.15
CA ASN A 3 -66.63 14.08 -23.90
C ASN A 3 -65.56 12.99 -23.62
N THR A 4 -65.35 12.02 -24.52
CA THR A 4 -64.23 11.07 -24.38
C THR A 4 -62.95 11.74 -24.83
N LEU A 5 -62.01 11.87 -23.86
CA LEU A 5 -60.68 12.46 -24.11
C LEU A 5 -59.64 11.39 -24.26
N THR A 6 -58.70 11.60 -25.18
CA THR A 6 -57.50 10.79 -25.33
C THR A 6 -56.26 11.66 -25.22
N TYR A 7 -55.18 11.10 -24.67
CA TYR A 7 -53.94 11.80 -24.38
C TYR A 7 -52.78 11.19 -25.15
N LYS A 8 -51.84 12.02 -25.59
CA LYS A 8 -50.66 11.58 -26.34
C LYS A 8 -49.47 12.49 -26.03
N VAL A 9 -48.29 11.91 -25.83
CA VAL A 9 -47.04 12.68 -25.81
C VAL A 9 -46.64 13.02 -27.24
N LEU A 10 -46.42 14.31 -27.53
CA LEU A 10 -45.97 14.81 -28.81
C LEU A 10 -44.45 14.92 -28.91
N SER A 11 -43.79 15.33 -27.82
CA SER A 11 -42.33 15.52 -27.76
C SER A 11 -41.80 15.47 -26.35
N GLY A 12 -40.47 15.39 -26.20
CA GLY A 12 -39.76 15.45 -24.91
C GLY A 12 -39.60 14.10 -24.23
N ASN A 13 -40.07 13.00 -24.85
CA ASN A 13 -39.91 11.63 -24.32
C ASN A 13 -39.11 10.74 -25.29
N ASP A 14 -38.10 11.29 -25.96
CA ASP A 14 -37.31 10.59 -26.96
C ASP A 14 -36.58 9.36 -26.38
N ALA A 15 -36.16 9.43 -25.09
CA ALA A 15 -35.55 8.33 -24.37
C ALA A 15 -36.58 7.26 -23.89
N GLY A 16 -37.89 7.50 -24.05
CA GLY A 16 -38.96 6.63 -23.60
C GLY A 16 -38.98 6.38 -22.09
N MET A 17 -38.66 7.43 -21.30
CA MET A 17 -38.61 7.35 -19.82
C MET A 17 -39.99 7.32 -19.20
N PHE A 18 -41.01 7.84 -19.90
CA PHE A 18 -42.38 7.98 -19.42
C PHE A 18 -43.39 7.33 -20.36
N GLU A 19 -44.47 6.89 -19.79
CA GLU A 19 -45.65 6.39 -20.50
C GLU A 19 -46.86 7.23 -20.11
N LEU A 20 -47.62 7.67 -21.09
CA LEU A 20 -48.88 8.36 -20.90
C LEU A 20 -50.02 7.50 -21.48
N SER A 21 -50.92 7.05 -20.62
CA SER A 21 -52.07 6.28 -21.05
C SER A 21 -53.10 7.17 -21.78
N ASP A 22 -53.96 6.56 -22.58
CA ASP A 22 -55.06 7.25 -23.25
C ASP A 22 -56.00 7.97 -22.28
N ALA A 23 -56.05 7.54 -21.01
CA ALA A 23 -56.82 8.17 -19.94
C ALA A 23 -56.06 9.30 -19.24
N GLY A 24 -54.87 9.69 -19.69
CA GLY A 24 -54.09 10.81 -19.15
C GLY A 24 -53.26 10.46 -17.94
N LYS A 25 -53.07 9.16 -17.56
CA LYS A 25 -52.20 8.74 -16.46
C LYS A 25 -50.76 8.71 -16.95
N LEU A 26 -49.91 9.57 -16.37
CA LEU A 26 -48.46 9.56 -16.61
C LEU A 26 -47.78 8.63 -15.60
N SER A 27 -46.87 7.78 -16.08
CA SER A 27 -46.07 6.85 -15.30
C SER A 27 -44.63 6.81 -15.78
N VAL A 28 -43.70 6.42 -14.88
CA VAL A 28 -42.33 6.11 -15.26
C VAL A 28 -42.28 4.75 -15.93
N ALA A 29 -41.78 4.70 -17.17
CA ALA A 29 -41.68 3.48 -17.97
C ALA A 29 -40.38 2.73 -17.78
N LYS A 30 -39.31 3.43 -17.38
CA LYS A 30 -37.97 2.87 -17.15
C LYS A 30 -37.44 3.28 -15.76
N ASN A 31 -36.85 2.35 -15.05
CA ASN A 31 -36.20 2.57 -13.73
C ASN A 31 -34.77 3.09 -13.87
N THR A 32 -34.45 3.88 -14.87
CA THR A 32 -33.11 4.40 -15.16
C THR A 32 -33.09 5.94 -15.12
N LEU A 33 -33.96 6.54 -14.31
CA LEU A 33 -33.86 7.96 -13.98
C LEU A 33 -32.58 8.22 -13.22
N ASP A 34 -31.84 9.25 -13.60
CA ASP A 34 -30.54 9.58 -13.09
C ASP A 34 -30.44 11.12 -13.10
N PHE A 35 -30.42 11.70 -11.92
CA PHE A 35 -30.39 13.14 -11.72
C PHE A 35 -29.12 13.77 -12.31
N GLU A 36 -27.98 13.08 -12.19
CA GLU A 36 -26.66 13.55 -12.63
C GLU A 36 -26.56 13.61 -14.15
N LYS A 37 -27.40 12.81 -14.84
CA LYS A 37 -27.51 12.84 -16.32
C LYS A 37 -28.60 13.79 -16.80
N VAL A 38 -29.79 13.71 -16.20
CA VAL A 38 -30.95 14.53 -16.61
C VAL A 38 -31.77 14.92 -15.39
N ALA A 39 -31.60 16.15 -14.92
CA ALA A 39 -32.30 16.67 -13.73
C ALA A 39 -33.77 17.01 -13.98
N SER A 40 -34.22 17.15 -15.23
CA SER A 40 -35.61 17.45 -15.53
C SER A 40 -35.99 17.06 -16.95
N TYR A 41 -37.25 16.73 -17.12
CA TYR A 41 -37.88 16.47 -18.42
C TYR A 41 -39.02 17.46 -18.69
N THR A 42 -39.25 17.80 -19.94
CA THR A 42 -40.35 18.65 -20.37
C THR A 42 -41.09 17.94 -21.50
N LEU A 43 -42.30 17.47 -21.23
CA LEU A 43 -43.12 16.79 -22.20
C LEU A 43 -44.15 17.77 -22.79
N THR A 44 -44.37 17.71 -24.10
CA THR A 44 -45.55 18.32 -24.75
C THR A 44 -46.60 17.25 -24.88
N VAL A 45 -47.72 17.43 -24.21
CA VAL A 45 -48.84 16.50 -24.19
C VAL A 45 -50.01 17.10 -24.98
N GLN A 46 -50.64 16.33 -25.82
CA GLN A 46 -51.88 16.67 -26.52
C GLN A 46 -53.04 15.92 -25.92
N VAL A 47 -54.13 16.62 -25.70
CA VAL A 47 -55.44 16.04 -25.43
C VAL A 47 -56.31 16.21 -26.69
N SER A 48 -57.10 15.21 -27.01
CA SER A 48 -58.05 15.24 -28.14
C SER A 48 -59.41 14.72 -27.69
N ASP A 49 -60.50 15.36 -28.13
CA ASP A 49 -61.84 14.82 -27.94
C ASP A 49 -62.19 13.80 -29.07
N ALA A 50 -63.31 13.10 -28.88
CA ALA A 50 -63.87 12.17 -29.86
C ALA A 50 -64.92 12.85 -30.80
N GLY A 51 -64.90 14.17 -30.91
CA GLY A 51 -65.83 14.95 -31.78
C GLY A 51 -65.48 14.81 -33.26
N THR A 52 -66.41 15.26 -34.10
CA THR A 52 -66.22 15.36 -35.56
C THR A 52 -66.56 16.79 -35.98
N PRO A 53 -65.54 17.62 -36.30
CA PRO A 53 -64.11 17.33 -36.25
C PRO A 53 -63.60 17.24 -34.79
N SER A 54 -62.55 16.39 -34.54
CA SER A 54 -61.91 16.30 -33.24
C SER A 54 -61.19 17.61 -32.90
N GLN A 55 -61.44 18.11 -31.71
CA GLN A 55 -60.76 19.30 -31.15
C GLN A 55 -59.54 18.86 -30.32
N LYS A 56 -58.52 19.69 -30.35
CA LYS A 56 -57.22 19.36 -29.72
C LYS A 56 -56.69 20.55 -28.95
N ASP A 57 -56.05 20.26 -27.83
CA ASP A 57 -55.28 21.25 -27.05
C ASP A 57 -53.95 20.61 -26.59
N THR A 58 -53.01 21.46 -26.22
CA THR A 58 -51.67 21.01 -25.80
C THR A 58 -51.26 21.62 -24.49
N ALA A 59 -50.57 20.85 -23.68
CA ALA A 59 -50.01 21.30 -22.38
C ALA A 59 -48.54 20.90 -22.23
N ILE A 60 -47.81 21.69 -21.50
CA ILE A 60 -46.42 21.39 -21.09
C ILE A 60 -46.47 20.74 -19.74
N VAL A 61 -45.89 19.55 -19.62
CA VAL A 61 -45.68 18.81 -18.36
C VAL A 61 -44.20 18.82 -18.04
N LYS A 62 -43.84 19.47 -16.93
CA LYS A 62 -42.49 19.50 -16.38
C LYS A 62 -42.34 18.42 -15.32
N ILE A 63 -41.30 17.62 -15.40
CA ILE A 63 -40.99 16.55 -14.45
C ILE A 63 -39.58 16.82 -13.93
N SER A 64 -39.44 17.06 -12.64
CA SER A 64 -38.14 17.19 -11.96
C SER A 64 -37.72 15.84 -11.42
N VAL A 65 -36.49 15.42 -11.71
CA VAL A 65 -35.86 14.29 -11.05
C VAL A 65 -35.26 14.81 -9.75
N LEU A 66 -35.52 14.11 -8.67
CA LEU A 66 -34.95 14.49 -7.37
C LEU A 66 -33.62 13.79 -7.20
N ASN A 67 -32.61 14.53 -6.73
CA ASN A 67 -31.32 13.95 -6.37
C ASN A 67 -31.48 13.02 -5.16
N VAL A 68 -30.87 11.85 -5.25
CA VAL A 68 -30.77 10.87 -4.16
C VAL A 68 -29.30 10.58 -3.97
N ASN A 69 -28.82 10.67 -2.71
CA ASN A 69 -27.42 10.36 -2.40
C ASN A 69 -27.00 8.98 -2.91
N GLU A 70 -25.92 8.90 -3.65
CA GLU A 70 -25.36 7.71 -4.24
C GLU A 70 -24.07 7.30 -3.52
N LYS A 71 -23.68 6.04 -3.69
CA LYS A 71 -22.53 5.48 -2.98
C LYS A 71 -21.23 5.89 -3.68
N PRO A 72 -20.21 6.38 -2.96
CA PRO A 72 -18.87 6.55 -3.51
C PRO A 72 -18.28 5.21 -3.97
N VAL A 73 -17.30 5.28 -4.86
CA VAL A 73 -16.58 4.11 -5.40
C VAL A 73 -15.09 4.32 -5.17
N VAL A 74 -14.45 3.38 -4.49
CA VAL A 74 -13.00 3.33 -4.28
C VAL A 74 -12.46 1.98 -4.77
N SER A 75 -11.28 1.98 -5.38
CA SER A 75 -10.60 0.76 -5.85
C SER A 75 -9.47 0.37 -4.91
N ASP A 76 -9.16 -0.92 -4.90
CA ASP A 76 -7.96 -1.44 -4.23
C ASP A 76 -6.69 -0.78 -4.77
N ALA A 77 -5.69 -0.64 -3.89
CA ALA A 77 -4.42 -0.03 -4.24
C ALA A 77 -3.24 -0.87 -3.72
N SER A 78 -2.08 -0.71 -4.35
CA SER A 78 -0.85 -1.35 -3.94
C SER A 78 0.30 -0.35 -3.99
N TYR A 79 1.13 -0.37 -2.95
CA TYR A 79 2.32 0.46 -2.81
C TYR A 79 3.50 -0.42 -2.42
N SER A 80 4.71 0.10 -2.60
CA SER A 80 5.94 -0.50 -2.08
C SER A 80 6.79 0.56 -1.41
N VAL A 81 7.56 0.15 -0.41
CA VAL A 81 8.46 1.00 0.34
C VAL A 81 9.65 0.16 0.80
N GLU A 82 10.85 0.68 0.72
CA GLU A 82 12.03 0.03 1.28
C GLU A 82 11.96 0.06 2.81
N GLU A 83 12.41 -1.01 3.45
CA GLU A 83 12.63 -0.97 4.89
C GLU A 83 13.66 0.10 5.26
N ASN A 84 13.82 0.41 6.54
CA ASN A 84 14.72 1.47 7.01
C ASN A 84 14.42 2.87 6.41
N THR A 85 13.29 3.02 5.66
CA THR A 85 12.86 4.31 5.14
C THR A 85 12.40 5.21 6.29
N ALA A 86 12.90 6.46 6.29
CA ALA A 86 12.54 7.46 7.30
C ALA A 86 11.04 7.79 7.27
N ALA A 87 10.46 8.05 8.44
CA ALA A 87 9.11 8.56 8.57
C ALA A 87 8.88 9.86 7.79
N GLY A 88 7.66 10.06 7.29
CA GLY A 88 7.27 11.22 6.49
C GLY A 88 7.15 10.96 4.99
N LEU A 89 7.59 9.77 4.52
CA LEU A 89 7.41 9.41 3.11
C LEU A 89 5.92 9.26 2.77
N VAL A 90 5.49 9.97 1.73
CA VAL A 90 4.16 9.80 1.14
C VAL A 90 4.20 8.65 0.15
N LEU A 91 3.46 7.57 0.45
CA LEU A 91 3.36 6.40 -0.45
C LEU A 91 2.48 6.70 -1.65
N GLY A 92 1.41 7.48 -1.44
CA GLY A 92 0.49 7.88 -2.49
C GLY A 92 -0.81 8.47 -1.95
N THR A 93 -1.77 8.64 -2.85
CA THR A 93 -3.12 9.11 -2.51
C THR A 93 -4.12 8.13 -3.08
N LEU A 94 -5.01 7.62 -2.24
CA LEU A 94 -6.16 6.86 -2.70
C LEU A 94 -7.16 7.81 -3.35
N VAL A 95 -7.66 7.41 -4.51
CA VAL A 95 -8.65 8.19 -5.25
C VAL A 95 -9.97 7.41 -5.24
N ALA A 96 -11.03 8.08 -4.79
CA ALA A 96 -12.39 7.62 -4.95
C ALA A 96 -13.19 8.60 -5.80
N THR A 97 -14.25 8.13 -6.40
CA THR A 97 -15.21 8.93 -7.18
C THR A 97 -16.59 8.79 -6.56
N ASP A 98 -17.40 9.80 -6.77
CA ASP A 98 -18.81 9.79 -6.39
C ASP A 98 -19.65 10.13 -7.60
N PRO A 99 -20.76 9.41 -7.86
CA PRO A 99 -21.70 9.75 -8.91
C PRO A 99 -22.32 11.13 -8.73
N ASP A 100 -22.60 11.54 -7.47
CA ASP A 100 -23.14 12.85 -7.14
C ASP A 100 -22.22 13.99 -7.60
N LYS A 101 -22.78 15.03 -8.21
CA LYS A 101 -22.01 16.16 -8.75
C LYS A 101 -21.90 17.36 -7.82
N SER A 102 -22.57 17.31 -6.68
CA SER A 102 -22.64 18.45 -5.76
C SER A 102 -22.47 18.08 -4.30
N ALA A 103 -21.82 18.99 -3.56
CA ALA A 103 -21.75 18.89 -2.11
C ALA A 103 -23.15 18.97 -1.47
N PRO A 104 -23.39 18.28 -0.33
CA PRO A 104 -22.39 17.52 0.44
C PRO A 104 -22.18 16.08 -0.04
N ASN A 105 -23.03 15.57 -0.96
CA ASN A 105 -23.08 14.18 -1.34
C ASN A 105 -21.74 13.68 -1.94
N ASN A 106 -21.05 14.50 -2.73
CA ASN A 106 -19.75 14.17 -3.33
C ASN A 106 -18.53 14.58 -2.47
N THR A 107 -18.74 14.98 -1.23
CA THR A 107 -17.64 15.33 -0.32
C THR A 107 -17.14 14.08 0.39
N LEU A 108 -15.96 13.59 -0.02
CA LEU A 108 -15.42 12.32 0.41
C LEU A 108 -14.44 12.46 1.57
N THR A 109 -14.50 11.50 2.50
CA THR A 109 -13.55 11.35 3.60
C THR A 109 -13.06 9.91 3.70
N TYR A 110 -11.79 9.75 4.10
CA TYR A 110 -11.10 8.46 4.16
C TYR A 110 -10.76 8.09 5.60
N LYS A 111 -10.79 6.79 5.91
CA LYS A 111 -10.46 6.24 7.23
C LYS A 111 -9.89 4.83 7.10
N VAL A 112 -8.84 4.51 7.86
CA VAL A 112 -8.39 3.12 8.05
C VAL A 112 -9.33 2.42 9.04
N LEU A 113 -9.83 1.25 8.66
CA LEU A 113 -10.66 0.41 9.51
C LEU A 113 -9.86 -0.65 10.27
N SER A 114 -8.83 -1.23 9.60
CA SER A 114 -8.01 -2.30 10.18
C SER A 114 -6.68 -2.46 9.44
N GLY A 115 -5.79 -3.27 10.02
CA GLY A 115 -4.50 -3.65 9.41
C GLY A 115 -3.35 -2.70 9.70
N ASN A 116 -3.56 -1.64 10.48
CA ASN A 116 -2.54 -0.69 10.92
C ASN A 116 -2.29 -0.75 12.44
N ASP A 117 -2.39 -1.95 13.01
CA ASP A 117 -2.27 -2.15 14.47
C ASP A 117 -0.88 -1.76 14.99
N ALA A 118 0.15 -1.91 14.16
CA ALA A 118 1.51 -1.48 14.45
C ALA A 118 1.73 0.05 14.34
N GLY A 119 0.74 0.81 13.85
CA GLY A 119 0.82 2.27 13.72
C GLY A 119 1.87 2.77 12.73
N MET A 120 2.18 1.97 11.69
CA MET A 120 3.22 2.32 10.70
C MET A 120 2.79 3.43 9.74
N PHE A 121 1.48 3.57 9.49
CA PHE A 121 0.94 4.42 8.43
C PHE A 121 -0.11 5.39 8.96
N GLU A 122 -0.20 6.54 8.33
CA GLU A 122 -1.30 7.50 8.51
C GLU A 122 -2.03 7.67 7.18
N LEU A 123 -3.36 7.60 7.23
CA LEU A 123 -4.23 7.97 6.12
C LEU A 123 -4.98 9.24 6.48
N SER A 124 -4.71 10.32 5.77
CA SER A 124 -5.44 11.57 5.95
C SER A 124 -6.90 11.45 5.49
N THR A 125 -7.76 12.33 5.97
CA THR A 125 -9.15 12.42 5.52
C THR A 125 -9.30 12.72 4.02
N ALA A 126 -8.25 13.18 3.36
CA ALA A 126 -8.18 13.43 1.92
C ALA A 126 -7.58 12.25 1.12
N GLY A 127 -7.36 11.09 1.75
CA GLY A 127 -6.85 9.88 1.09
C GLY A 127 -5.33 9.81 0.94
N LYS A 128 -4.55 10.75 1.48
CA LYS A 128 -3.09 10.73 1.44
C LYS A 128 -2.56 9.69 2.44
N LEU A 129 -1.83 8.69 1.94
CA LEU A 129 -1.20 7.64 2.74
C LEU A 129 0.28 7.98 2.96
N THR A 130 0.69 8.04 4.22
CA THR A 130 2.04 8.44 4.64
C THR A 130 2.61 7.39 5.60
N LEU A 131 3.89 7.03 5.43
CA LEU A 131 4.67 6.29 6.41
C LEU A 131 4.98 7.23 7.59
N ILE A 132 4.63 6.85 8.82
CA ILE A 132 4.85 7.66 10.04
C ILE A 132 5.82 7.02 11.03
N SER A 133 6.36 5.85 10.71
CA SER A 133 7.36 5.14 11.51
C SER A 133 8.61 4.89 10.67
N ASP A 134 9.77 4.94 11.30
CA ASP A 134 11.08 4.59 10.73
C ASP A 134 11.52 3.15 11.07
N SER A 135 10.58 2.32 11.54
CA SER A 135 10.84 0.95 12.02
C SER A 135 10.29 -0.14 11.09
N LEU A 136 10.17 0.15 9.78
CA LEU A 136 9.93 -0.90 8.80
C LEU A 136 11.14 -1.83 8.75
N ASP A 137 10.86 -3.13 8.79
CA ASP A 137 11.86 -4.20 8.86
C ASP A 137 11.26 -5.38 8.10
N TYR A 138 11.87 -5.68 6.95
CA TYR A 138 11.41 -6.72 6.03
C TYR A 138 11.48 -8.09 6.68
N GLU A 139 12.50 -8.34 7.49
CA GLU A 139 12.74 -9.60 8.17
C GLU A 139 11.67 -9.90 9.23
N LYS A 140 11.01 -8.86 9.75
CA LYS A 140 9.89 -8.99 10.68
C LYS A 140 8.55 -9.02 9.96
N VAL A 141 8.32 -8.08 9.04
CA VAL A 141 7.04 -7.94 8.34
C VAL A 141 7.25 -7.49 6.89
N ALA A 142 7.20 -8.43 5.96
CA ALA A 142 7.40 -8.18 4.53
C ALA A 142 6.21 -7.48 3.83
N SER A 143 5.04 -7.37 4.47
CA SER A 143 3.88 -6.69 3.88
C SER A 143 2.83 -6.31 4.90
N TYR A 144 2.10 -5.23 4.61
CA TYR A 144 0.92 -4.78 5.35
C TYR A 144 -0.30 -4.77 4.44
N THR A 145 -1.47 -5.03 5.03
CA THR A 145 -2.76 -4.98 4.33
C THR A 145 -3.73 -4.14 5.14
N LEU A 146 -4.06 -2.96 4.65
CA LEU A 146 -5.01 -2.06 5.29
C LEU A 146 -6.39 -2.24 4.66
N THR A 147 -7.44 -2.22 5.48
CA THR A 147 -8.82 -2.02 5.01
C THR A 147 -9.16 -0.55 5.19
N VAL A 148 -9.45 0.13 4.10
CA VAL A 148 -9.78 1.55 4.06
C VAL A 148 -11.26 1.73 3.75
N GLN A 149 -11.92 2.68 4.40
CA GLN A 149 -13.27 3.11 4.11
C GLN A 149 -13.26 4.53 3.55
N VAL A 150 -14.08 4.74 2.51
CA VAL A 150 -14.45 6.05 2.01
C VAL A 150 -15.91 6.29 2.36
N SER A 151 -16.24 7.50 2.75
CA SER A 151 -17.60 7.93 3.08
C SER A 151 -17.89 9.26 2.41
N ASP A 152 -19.09 9.41 1.83
CA ASP A 152 -19.61 10.73 1.46
C ASP A 152 -20.12 11.51 2.69
N ALA A 153 -20.51 12.75 2.50
CA ALA A 153 -21.14 13.60 3.52
C ALA A 153 -22.65 13.80 3.29
N GLY A 154 -23.26 12.94 2.47
CA GLY A 154 -24.71 12.95 2.22
C GLY A 154 -25.54 12.51 3.42
N THR A 155 -26.85 12.54 3.27
CA THR A 155 -27.80 12.12 4.32
C THR A 155 -28.80 11.10 3.76
N PRO A 156 -28.71 9.80 4.12
CA PRO A 156 -27.67 9.20 4.97
C PRO A 156 -26.30 9.17 4.27
N SER A 157 -25.21 9.20 5.04
CA SER A 157 -23.87 9.00 4.50
C SER A 157 -23.69 7.58 4.01
N LEU A 158 -23.28 7.40 2.76
CA LEU A 158 -22.99 6.13 2.14
C LEU A 158 -21.47 5.86 2.11
N LYS A 159 -21.10 4.60 1.93
CA LYS A 159 -19.72 4.15 2.17
C LYS A 159 -19.29 3.09 1.19
N ASP A 160 -17.99 3.07 0.88
CA ASP A 160 -17.32 1.99 0.18
C ASP A 160 -16.02 1.61 0.89
N THR A 161 -15.47 0.44 0.58
CA THR A 161 -14.23 -0.05 1.18
C THR A 161 -13.28 -0.57 0.12
N ALA A 162 -12.00 -0.40 0.36
CA ALA A 162 -10.92 -0.91 -0.49
C ALA A 162 -9.83 -1.57 0.36
N ILE A 163 -9.10 -2.48 -0.25
CA ILE A 163 -7.90 -3.10 0.30
C ILE A 163 -6.67 -2.35 -0.23
N VAL A 164 -5.82 -1.92 0.69
CA VAL A 164 -4.54 -1.29 0.37
C VAL A 164 -3.43 -2.22 0.82
N LYS A 165 -2.66 -2.73 -0.15
CA LYS A 165 -1.49 -3.57 0.11
C LYS A 165 -0.23 -2.74 0.05
N ILE A 166 0.67 -2.92 1.04
CA ILE A 166 1.96 -2.25 1.11
C ILE A 166 3.02 -3.34 1.25
N SER A 167 3.88 -3.49 0.23
CA SER A 167 5.02 -4.40 0.27
C SER A 167 6.22 -3.67 0.85
N VAL A 168 6.87 -4.26 1.83
CA VAL A 168 8.19 -3.82 2.30
C VAL A 168 9.23 -4.47 1.40
N LEU A 169 10.16 -3.69 0.90
CA LEU A 169 11.25 -4.15 0.06
C LEU A 169 12.50 -4.36 0.93
N ASP A 170 13.14 -5.51 0.75
CA ASP A 170 14.39 -5.90 1.38
C ASP A 170 15.53 -4.94 0.96
N VAL A 171 16.32 -4.49 1.91
CA VAL A 171 17.51 -3.65 1.71
C VAL A 171 18.67 -4.28 2.47
N ASN A 172 19.74 -4.64 1.76
CA ASN A 172 20.92 -5.25 2.38
C ASN A 172 21.38 -4.49 3.61
N GLU A 173 21.54 -5.17 4.71
CA GLU A 173 21.91 -4.65 6.01
C GLU A 173 23.33 -5.06 6.38
N LYS A 174 23.91 -4.38 7.37
CA LYS A 174 25.30 -4.57 7.78
C LYS A 174 25.39 -5.79 8.69
N PRO A 175 26.33 -6.74 8.43
CA PRO A 175 26.63 -7.79 9.38
C PRO A 175 27.15 -7.21 10.70
N VAL A 176 27.01 -7.96 11.78
CA VAL A 176 27.46 -7.60 13.13
C VAL A 176 28.42 -8.66 13.63
N VAL A 177 29.63 -8.25 13.97
CA VAL A 177 30.66 -9.09 14.60
C VAL A 177 31.14 -8.46 15.91
N SER A 178 31.35 -9.28 16.92
CA SER A 178 31.89 -8.82 18.21
C SER A 178 33.36 -9.17 18.37
N ASP A 179 34.08 -8.37 19.14
CA ASP A 179 35.45 -8.69 19.57
C ASP A 179 35.50 -10.07 20.26
N ALA A 180 36.61 -10.77 20.05
CA ALA A 180 36.85 -12.09 20.62
C ALA A 180 38.24 -12.20 21.21
N SER A 181 38.43 -13.12 22.16
CA SER A 181 39.72 -13.43 22.79
C SER A 181 39.91 -14.94 22.82
N TYR A 182 41.09 -15.38 22.46
CA TYR A 182 41.52 -16.77 22.53
C TYR A 182 42.83 -16.87 23.28
N SER A 183 43.09 -18.01 23.89
CA SER A 183 44.37 -18.33 24.53
C SER A 183 44.99 -19.55 23.91
N VAL A 184 46.30 -19.54 23.78
CA VAL A 184 47.07 -20.64 23.20
C VAL A 184 48.39 -20.74 23.96
N GLU A 185 48.82 -21.95 24.25
CA GLU A 185 50.13 -22.20 24.85
C GLU A 185 51.24 -21.98 23.85
N GLU A 186 52.40 -21.44 24.27
CA GLU A 186 53.57 -21.42 23.43
C GLU A 186 54.00 -22.86 23.06
N ASN A 187 54.77 -23.01 22.01
CA ASN A 187 55.17 -24.32 21.46
C ASN A 187 53.99 -25.21 21.03
N SER A 188 52.76 -24.69 20.91
CA SER A 188 51.64 -25.43 20.32
C SER A 188 51.89 -25.72 18.87
N ALA A 189 51.46 -26.91 18.40
CA ALA A 189 51.66 -27.36 17.02
C ALA A 189 50.82 -26.52 16.05
N ALA A 190 51.38 -26.28 14.86
CA ALA A 190 50.61 -25.72 13.74
C ALA A 190 49.41 -26.61 13.39
N GLY A 191 48.33 -26.01 12.95
CA GLY A 191 47.05 -26.65 12.64
C GLY A 191 46.04 -26.62 13.82
N LEU A 192 46.45 -26.11 14.99
CA LEU A 192 45.53 -25.96 16.13
C LEU A 192 44.45 -24.88 15.83
N VAL A 193 43.19 -25.27 15.87
CA VAL A 193 42.06 -24.33 15.78
C VAL A 193 41.84 -23.68 17.12
N LEU A 194 42.00 -22.36 17.24
CA LEU A 194 41.82 -21.59 18.44
C LEU A 194 40.34 -21.35 18.76
N GLY A 195 39.56 -21.17 17.73
CA GLY A 195 38.12 -20.95 17.83
C GLY A 195 37.52 -20.46 16.53
N THR A 196 36.22 -20.16 16.61
CA THR A 196 35.46 -19.59 15.49
C THR A 196 34.95 -18.21 15.85
N LEU A 197 35.26 -17.21 15.06
CA LEU A 197 34.68 -15.89 15.15
C LEU A 197 33.28 -15.94 14.59
N VAL A 198 32.28 -15.57 15.40
CA VAL A 198 30.86 -15.62 15.02
C VAL A 198 30.37 -14.22 14.69
N ALA A 199 29.79 -14.07 13.51
CA ALA A 199 29.03 -12.89 13.14
C ALA A 199 27.59 -13.27 12.81
N THR A 200 26.71 -12.30 12.91
CA THR A 200 25.30 -12.41 12.52
C THR A 200 24.99 -11.37 11.48
N ASP A 201 23.96 -11.63 10.68
CA ASP A 201 23.42 -10.68 9.73
C ASP A 201 21.93 -10.50 9.99
N PRO A 202 21.39 -9.28 9.99
CA PRO A 202 19.95 -9.06 10.06
C PRO A 202 19.18 -9.71 8.93
N ASP A 203 19.76 -9.67 7.69
CA ASP A 203 19.17 -10.29 6.50
C ASP A 203 18.95 -11.80 6.68
N LYS A 204 17.80 -12.30 6.25
CA LYS A 204 17.47 -13.74 6.38
C LYS A 204 17.77 -14.56 5.16
N SER A 205 18.10 -13.94 4.04
CA SER A 205 18.25 -14.61 2.74
C SER A 205 19.60 -14.34 2.07
N ALA A 206 20.12 -15.37 1.38
CA ALA A 206 21.28 -15.19 0.51
C ALA A 206 20.90 -14.32 -0.71
N PRO A 207 21.84 -13.50 -1.22
CA PRO A 207 23.24 -13.43 -0.84
C PRO A 207 23.54 -12.52 0.37
N ASN A 208 22.57 -11.71 0.81
CA ASN A 208 22.77 -10.66 1.80
C ASN A 208 23.35 -11.21 3.12
N ASN A 209 22.87 -12.35 3.62
CA ASN A 209 23.34 -12.99 4.83
C ASN A 209 24.54 -13.97 4.63
N THR A 210 25.14 -13.98 3.48
CA THR A 210 26.31 -14.86 3.20
C THR A 210 27.58 -14.16 3.63
N LEU A 211 28.14 -14.58 4.77
CA LEU A 211 29.27 -13.93 5.41
C LEU A 211 30.62 -14.52 5.02
N THR A 212 31.62 -13.65 4.86
CA THR A 212 33.03 -14.01 4.65
C THR A 212 33.92 -13.21 5.59
N TYR A 213 35.02 -13.84 6.02
CA TYR A 213 35.95 -13.30 7.00
C TYR A 213 37.33 -13.06 6.39
N LYS A 214 38.02 -11.99 6.85
CA LYS A 214 39.36 -11.62 6.40
C LYS A 214 40.13 -10.92 7.51
N VAL A 215 41.38 -11.27 7.71
CA VAL A 215 42.32 -10.48 8.54
C VAL A 215 42.77 -9.26 7.74
N LEU A 216 42.61 -8.07 8.36
CA LEU A 216 43.06 -6.80 7.80
C LEU A 216 44.47 -6.42 8.26
N SER A 217 44.80 -6.68 9.56
CA SER A 217 46.10 -6.31 10.15
C SER A 217 46.40 -7.12 11.41
N GLY A 218 47.63 -7.00 11.91
CA GLY A 218 48.09 -7.61 13.16
C GLY A 218 48.64 -9.01 13.01
N ASN A 219 48.65 -9.61 11.79
CA ASN A 219 49.21 -10.91 11.51
C ASN A 219 50.53 -10.83 10.66
N ASP A 220 51.32 -9.80 10.87
CA ASP A 220 52.54 -9.56 10.07
C ASP A 220 53.56 -10.69 10.19
N ALA A 221 53.57 -11.37 11.36
CA ALA A 221 54.41 -12.55 11.57
C ALA A 221 53.86 -13.84 10.93
N GLY A 222 52.65 -13.82 10.36
CA GLY A 222 52.02 -14.97 9.69
C GLY A 222 51.74 -16.14 10.62
N MET A 223 51.47 -15.86 11.91
CA MET A 223 51.21 -16.87 12.93
C MET A 223 49.85 -17.54 12.83
N PHE A 224 48.89 -16.83 12.26
CA PHE A 224 47.46 -17.23 12.24
C PHE A 224 46.88 -17.22 10.83
N GLU A 225 45.92 -18.11 10.59
CA GLU A 225 45.06 -18.12 9.42
C GLU A 225 43.60 -18.00 9.87
N LEU A 226 42.83 -17.12 9.23
CA LEU A 226 41.41 -17.02 9.39
C LEU A 226 40.72 -17.52 8.13
N SER A 227 39.98 -18.61 8.25
CA SER A 227 39.18 -19.13 7.13
C SER A 227 38.04 -18.20 6.75
N THR A 228 37.53 -18.31 5.55
CA THR A 228 36.31 -17.57 5.12
C THR A 228 35.07 -17.94 5.91
N ALA A 229 35.09 -19.00 6.69
CA ALA A 229 34.03 -19.41 7.62
C ALA A 229 34.27 -18.95 9.07
N GLY A 230 35.29 -18.11 9.33
CA GLY A 230 35.58 -17.54 10.65
C GLY A 230 36.41 -18.41 11.57
N ASN A 231 36.95 -19.55 11.12
CA ASN A 231 37.83 -20.39 11.95
C ASN A 231 39.24 -19.77 12.03
N LEU A 232 39.67 -19.44 13.24
CA LEU A 232 41.02 -18.95 13.51
C LEU A 232 41.92 -20.13 13.89
N THR A 233 42.98 -20.34 13.09
CA THR A 233 43.90 -21.44 13.23
C THR A 233 45.31 -20.92 13.42
N LEU A 234 46.06 -21.52 14.33
CA LEU A 234 47.54 -21.35 14.45
C LEU A 234 48.18 -22.09 13.27
N VAL A 235 48.99 -21.39 12.47
CA VAL A 235 49.68 -22.00 11.30
C VAL A 235 51.19 -22.08 11.49
N SER A 236 51.71 -21.61 12.62
CA SER A 236 53.13 -21.64 12.97
C SER A 236 53.33 -22.35 14.32
N ASP A 237 54.40 -23.10 14.48
CA ASP A 237 54.83 -23.74 15.71
C ASP A 237 55.88 -22.89 16.49
N SER A 238 56.05 -21.63 16.11
CA SER A 238 57.08 -20.72 16.64
C SER A 238 56.51 -19.65 17.60
N LEU A 239 55.39 -19.93 18.30
CA LEU A 239 54.92 -19.08 19.39
C LEU A 239 55.91 -19.12 20.54
N ASP A 240 56.34 -17.97 21.01
CA ASP A 240 57.30 -17.74 22.08
C ASP A 240 56.78 -16.60 22.94
N PHE A 241 56.38 -16.92 24.17
CA PHE A 241 55.77 -15.98 25.10
C PHE A 241 56.75 -14.90 25.54
N GLU A 242 57.99 -15.26 25.75
CA GLU A 242 59.03 -14.31 26.17
C GLU A 242 59.36 -13.29 25.10
N ARG A 243 59.08 -13.62 23.85
CA ARG A 243 59.28 -12.73 22.71
C ARG A 243 58.04 -11.90 22.37
N VAL A 244 56.85 -12.52 22.35
CA VAL A 244 55.57 -11.88 22.03
C VAL A 244 54.46 -12.53 22.87
N ALA A 245 54.06 -11.86 23.97
CA ALA A 245 53.07 -12.40 24.89
C ALA A 245 51.61 -12.30 24.38
N SER A 246 51.34 -11.49 23.36
CA SER A 246 49.98 -11.35 22.78
C SER A 246 50.03 -10.85 21.37
N TYR A 247 49.04 -11.24 20.60
CA TYR A 247 48.77 -10.76 19.24
C TYR A 247 47.42 -10.10 19.19
N THR A 248 47.28 -9.06 18.39
CA THR A 248 46.02 -8.38 18.18
C THR A 248 45.73 -8.31 16.68
N LEU A 249 44.70 -9.01 16.25
CA LEU A 249 44.26 -9.03 14.87
C LEU A 249 43.07 -8.09 14.67
N THR A 250 43.06 -7.32 13.57
CA THR A 250 41.84 -6.65 13.09
C THR A 250 41.22 -7.54 12.02
N VAL A 251 40.01 -7.99 12.26
CA VAL A 251 39.27 -8.87 11.37
C VAL A 251 38.09 -8.10 10.76
N GLN A 252 37.83 -8.32 9.48
CA GLN A 252 36.65 -7.82 8.77
C GLN A 252 35.71 -8.97 8.44
N VAL A 253 34.43 -8.76 8.64
CA VAL A 253 33.33 -9.57 8.12
C VAL A 253 32.64 -8.79 7.01
N SER A 254 32.30 -9.47 5.93
CA SER A 254 31.56 -8.88 4.81
C SER A 254 30.42 -9.81 4.42
N ASP A 255 29.25 -9.25 4.13
CA ASP A 255 28.18 -9.94 3.43
C ASP A 255 28.50 -10.08 1.92
N ALA A 256 27.65 -10.80 1.19
CA ALA A 256 27.71 -10.91 -0.27
C ALA A 256 26.58 -10.14 -0.97
N GLY A 257 25.93 -9.22 -0.28
CA GLY A 257 24.88 -8.34 -0.81
C GLY A 257 25.41 -7.31 -1.81
N THR A 258 24.53 -6.50 -2.35
CA THR A 258 24.89 -5.47 -3.32
C THR A 258 24.26 -4.11 -2.92
N PRO A 259 25.10 -3.15 -2.44
CA PRO A 259 26.55 -3.26 -2.19
C PRO A 259 26.86 -4.18 -1.03
N SER A 260 28.05 -4.81 -1.05
CA SER A 260 28.52 -5.59 0.10
C SER A 260 28.84 -4.66 1.28
N LEU A 261 28.22 -4.93 2.42
CA LEU A 261 28.43 -4.21 3.66
C LEU A 261 29.40 -4.95 4.60
N LYS A 262 29.96 -4.25 5.58
CA LYS A 262 31.10 -4.76 6.34
C LYS A 262 31.06 -4.31 7.78
N ASP A 263 31.58 -5.18 8.66
CA ASP A 263 31.89 -4.86 10.05
C ASP A 263 33.31 -5.32 10.42
N THR A 264 33.84 -4.81 11.50
CA THR A 264 35.20 -5.16 11.98
C THR A 264 35.18 -5.48 13.47
N ALA A 265 36.04 -6.45 13.84
CA ALA A 265 36.26 -6.83 15.22
C ALA A 265 37.76 -6.92 15.52
N ILE A 266 38.08 -6.80 16.80
CA ILE A 266 39.40 -7.05 17.38
C ILE A 266 39.44 -8.45 17.99
N VAL A 267 40.48 -9.18 17.61
CA VAL A 267 40.73 -10.54 18.12
C VAL A 267 42.09 -10.63 18.74
#